data_5b21752742f5c6833d307fe065797009
#
_entry.id   5b21752742f5c6833d307fe065797009
#
_cell.length_a   1.000
_cell.length_b   1.000
_cell.length_c   1.000
_cell.angle_alpha   90.00
_cell.angle_beta   90.00
_cell.angle_gamma   90.00
#
_symmetry.space_group_name_H-M   'P 1'
#
loop_
_entity.id
_entity.type
_entity.pdbx_description
1 polymer ?
#
loop_
_entity_poly.entity_id
_entity_poly.type
_entity_poly.pdbx_seq_one_letter_code
_entity_poly.pdbx_strand_id
1 'polypeptide(L)'
;EALERAELVVVQDAYRTTATCDYADVLLPATTWSEKEGTVTNSERRITRVRAAVARPAETRHDWQIAIDFARRLEQKLGSARTLFPYETTEQIWNEHRESTRGRDLDITGLSYSILEEQGPQQWPFPQGAAGGRKRLYEDGIFPTRSGRARFVNTRYQPVAERVDARYPFHLTTGRLRDQWHGMSRTGTVAQLFSHASEPALVMAQTDIERRLLKEGDLVHVTSKHGSQILPVAIGDDMRTGQAFIGMHWGEEYVSGRGHEGKGSHGVNALTSPVFDSVSKQPELKHAAVKILKAELPWRFVVFGWVEESQLLALQASLRPFMREFAYASCTLFGRDRVGVLFRAADDEAADAQLVARIEERFGIAGPQVLRYDDKRRGNARHILLEDGRLQAVALAGDASAERWLKEYLESEQPVAALGRLLLMPSAQPPQAFKSRGRIVCNCFNVAETEIDEALAEMDGAPDAMLAQLQTHLKCGTNCGSCVPELKKIVLARQPQARAA
;
A
#
# COMPACT_ATOMS: atom_id res chain seq x y z
N GLU A 1 15.79 11.02 11.00
CA GLU A 1 16.91 11.31 11.91
C GLU A 1 18.28 10.89 11.35
N ALA A 2 18.48 9.64 10.89
CA ALA A 2 19.78 9.19 10.38
C ALA A 2 20.15 9.92 9.09
N LEU A 3 19.22 10.06 8.16
CA LEU A 3 19.45 10.79 6.90
C LEU A 3 19.68 12.29 7.14
N GLU A 4 19.01 12.89 8.10
CA GLU A 4 19.18 14.29 8.49
C GLU A 4 20.55 14.60 9.11
N ARG A 5 21.22 13.57 9.67
CA ARG A 5 22.54 13.69 10.28
C ARG A 5 23.69 13.30 9.35
N ALA A 6 23.39 12.69 8.22
CA ALA A 6 24.40 12.27 7.26
C ALA A 6 25.04 13.50 6.59
N GLU A 7 26.36 13.50 6.47
CA GLU A 7 27.11 14.59 5.79
C GLU A 7 26.84 14.61 4.28
N LEU A 8 26.51 13.45 3.70
CA LEU A 8 26.19 13.29 2.29
C LEU A 8 25.17 12.16 2.12
N VAL A 9 24.06 12.44 1.50
CA VAL A 9 23.02 11.45 1.15
C VAL A 9 22.96 11.30 -0.36
N VAL A 10 23.32 10.13 -0.86
CA VAL A 10 23.19 9.77 -2.27
C VAL A 10 22.04 8.77 -2.41
N VAL A 11 21.01 9.12 -3.16
CA VAL A 11 19.87 8.25 -3.43
C VAL A 11 19.88 7.78 -4.87
N GLN A 12 19.82 6.47 -5.06
CA GLN A 12 19.68 5.82 -6.35
C GLN A 12 18.27 5.21 -6.42
N ASP A 13 17.41 5.78 -7.24
CA ASP A 13 16.02 5.35 -7.36
C ASP A 13 15.49 5.55 -8.78
N ALA A 14 14.49 4.75 -9.14
CA ALA A 14 13.74 4.89 -10.38
C ALA A 14 12.60 5.91 -10.26
N TYR A 15 12.24 6.32 -9.04
CA TYR A 15 11.16 7.25 -8.72
C TYR A 15 11.67 8.44 -7.92
N ARG A 16 11.54 9.62 -8.50
CA ARG A 16 11.98 10.87 -7.85
C ARG A 16 11.08 11.29 -6.67
N THR A 17 9.85 10.79 -6.64
CA THR A 17 8.80 11.21 -5.68
C THR A 17 8.78 10.39 -4.40
N THR A 18 9.78 9.55 -4.16
CA THR A 18 9.89 8.83 -2.88
C THR A 18 10.34 9.77 -1.76
N ALA A 19 9.80 9.60 -0.56
CA ALA A 19 10.14 10.43 0.60
C ALA A 19 11.66 10.42 0.92
N THR A 20 12.37 9.34 0.60
CA THR A 20 13.82 9.27 0.75
C THR A 20 14.56 10.28 -0.14
N CYS A 21 14.00 10.58 -1.33
CA CYS A 21 14.60 11.55 -2.25
C CYS A 21 14.59 12.98 -1.71
N ASP A 22 13.70 13.31 -0.78
CA ASP A 22 13.63 14.63 -0.15
C ASP A 22 14.86 14.93 0.75
N TYR A 23 15.58 13.88 1.17
CA TYR A 23 16.82 13.98 1.96
C TYR A 23 18.09 13.92 1.11
N ALA A 24 17.96 13.75 -0.21
CA ALA A 24 19.12 13.50 -1.07
C ALA A 24 19.87 14.78 -1.43
N ASP A 25 21.18 14.79 -1.19
CA ASP A 25 22.10 15.77 -1.77
C ASP A 25 22.40 15.47 -3.23
N VAL A 26 22.37 14.17 -3.60
CA VAL A 26 22.59 13.70 -4.97
C VAL A 26 21.55 12.63 -5.31
N LEU A 27 20.81 12.83 -6.41
CA LEU A 27 19.92 11.84 -7.01
C LEU A 27 20.59 11.19 -8.23
N LEU A 28 20.59 9.87 -8.26
CA LEU A 28 21.09 9.07 -9.37
C LEU A 28 19.92 8.30 -9.99
N PRO A 29 19.37 8.78 -11.13
CA PRO A 29 18.24 8.14 -11.78
C PRO A 29 18.59 6.74 -12.27
N ALA A 30 17.89 5.72 -11.76
CA ALA A 30 18.08 4.32 -12.11
C ALA A 30 16.97 3.79 -13.01
N THR A 31 17.29 2.77 -13.80
CA THR A 31 16.32 2.11 -14.69
C THR A 31 15.35 1.20 -13.94
N THR A 32 14.14 1.04 -14.47
CA THR A 32 13.14 0.07 -14.02
C THR A 32 13.31 -1.31 -14.66
N TRP A 33 12.46 -2.28 -14.28
CA TRP A 33 12.56 -3.67 -14.77
C TRP A 33 12.42 -3.81 -16.28
N SER A 34 11.52 -3.06 -16.91
CA SER A 34 11.29 -3.11 -18.35
C SER A 34 12.40 -2.47 -19.20
N GLU A 35 13.31 -1.74 -18.58
CA GLU A 35 14.38 -0.96 -19.23
C GLU A 35 15.75 -1.61 -19.09
N LYS A 36 15.87 -2.70 -18.32
CA LYS A 36 17.17 -3.33 -18.02
C LYS A 36 17.19 -4.81 -18.41
N GLU A 37 18.39 -5.36 -18.40
CA GLU A 37 18.62 -6.78 -18.62
C GLU A 37 19.45 -7.41 -17.51
N GLY A 38 19.44 -8.73 -17.48
CA GLY A 38 20.13 -9.52 -16.48
C GLY A 38 19.44 -10.84 -16.23
N THR A 39 19.47 -11.32 -15.00
CA THR A 39 18.77 -12.51 -14.54
C THR A 39 18.06 -12.24 -13.23
N VAL A 40 16.98 -12.97 -12.97
CA VAL A 40 16.27 -12.99 -11.69
C VAL A 40 16.05 -14.43 -11.25
N THR A 41 16.03 -14.66 -9.94
CA THR A 41 15.69 -15.93 -9.35
C THR A 41 14.41 -15.81 -8.53
N ASN A 42 13.46 -16.71 -8.74
CA ASN A 42 12.23 -16.79 -7.97
C ASN A 42 12.33 -17.73 -6.76
N SER A 43 11.25 -17.85 -5.98
CA SER A 43 11.17 -18.71 -4.80
C SER A 43 11.21 -20.22 -5.13
N GLU A 44 10.95 -20.61 -6.40
CA GLU A 44 11.16 -21.98 -6.88
C GLU A 44 12.61 -22.26 -7.28
N ARG A 45 13.53 -21.36 -7.05
CA ARG A 45 14.92 -21.46 -7.49
C ARG A 45 15.08 -21.46 -9.01
N ARG A 46 14.09 -20.89 -9.75
CA ARG A 46 14.21 -20.72 -11.20
C ARG A 46 14.90 -19.43 -11.53
N ILE A 47 15.94 -19.53 -12.32
CA ILE A 47 16.66 -18.40 -12.90
C ILE A 47 16.03 -18.09 -14.26
N THR A 48 15.60 -16.86 -14.42
CA THR A 48 14.97 -16.36 -15.65
C THR A 48 15.81 -15.25 -16.24
N ARG A 49 15.97 -15.26 -17.57
CA ARG A 49 16.58 -14.15 -18.32
C ARG A 49 15.64 -12.95 -18.33
N VAL A 50 16.13 -11.78 -17.92
CA VAL A 50 15.43 -10.50 -18.04
C VAL A 50 15.97 -9.76 -19.26
N ARG A 51 15.08 -9.23 -20.10
CA ARG A 51 15.41 -8.44 -21.28
C ARG A 51 14.73 -7.08 -21.20
N ALA A 52 15.39 -6.05 -21.68
CA ALA A 52 14.77 -4.73 -21.85
C ALA A 52 13.64 -4.81 -22.88
N ALA A 53 12.44 -4.41 -22.51
CA ALA A 53 11.27 -4.36 -23.37
C ALA A 53 11.04 -2.95 -23.95
N VAL A 54 11.57 -1.92 -23.29
CA VAL A 54 11.48 -0.52 -23.68
C VAL A 54 12.84 0.16 -23.54
N ALA A 55 13.07 1.22 -24.31
CA ALA A 55 14.26 2.05 -24.17
C ALA A 55 14.24 2.79 -22.83
N ARG A 56 15.38 2.88 -22.18
CA ARG A 56 15.52 3.68 -20.96
C ARG A 56 15.47 5.18 -21.27
N PRO A 57 14.97 6.03 -20.37
CA PRO A 57 15.15 7.48 -20.46
C PRO A 57 16.63 7.85 -20.52
N ALA A 58 16.96 8.90 -21.28
CA ALA A 58 18.37 9.24 -21.63
C ALA A 58 19.24 9.51 -20.40
N GLU A 59 18.68 10.15 -19.38
CA GLU A 59 19.38 10.51 -18.13
C GLU A 59 19.54 9.36 -17.14
N THR A 60 18.86 8.23 -17.36
CA THR A 60 18.93 7.08 -16.43
C THR A 60 20.12 6.18 -16.75
N ARG A 61 20.59 5.45 -15.75
CA ARG A 61 21.58 4.38 -15.89
C ARG A 61 21.11 3.12 -15.18
N HIS A 62 21.65 1.99 -15.59
CA HIS A 62 21.45 0.75 -14.86
C HIS A 62 22.15 0.79 -13.50
N ASP A 63 21.56 0.18 -12.49
CA ASP A 63 22.12 0.16 -11.13
C ASP A 63 23.59 -0.29 -11.11
N TRP A 64 23.93 -1.34 -11.86
CA TRP A 64 25.28 -1.85 -11.95
C TRP A 64 26.25 -0.87 -12.63
N GLN A 65 25.80 -0.10 -13.64
CA GLN A 65 26.60 0.91 -14.30
C GLN A 65 26.93 2.07 -13.36
N ILE A 66 25.96 2.52 -12.56
CA ILE A 66 26.17 3.55 -11.55
C ILE A 66 27.26 3.12 -10.58
N ALA A 67 27.18 1.88 -10.07
CA ALA A 67 28.17 1.33 -9.14
C ALA A 67 29.57 1.24 -9.77
N ILE A 68 29.67 0.77 -11.02
CA ILE A 68 30.95 0.65 -11.75
C ILE A 68 31.53 2.01 -12.08
N ASP A 69 30.73 2.95 -12.54
CA ASP A 69 31.18 4.32 -12.85
C ASP A 69 31.75 5.00 -11.59
N PHE A 70 31.14 4.81 -10.45
CA PHE A 70 31.66 5.29 -9.17
C PHE A 70 32.97 4.59 -8.80
N ALA A 71 33.01 3.26 -8.88
CA ALA A 71 34.20 2.47 -8.55
C ALA A 71 35.41 2.85 -9.41
N ARG A 72 35.23 3.00 -10.73
CA ARG A 72 36.29 3.40 -11.66
C ARG A 72 36.86 4.78 -11.32
N ARG A 73 36.03 5.76 -10.96
CA ARG A 73 36.46 7.08 -10.53
C ARG A 73 37.22 7.03 -9.20
N LEU A 74 36.77 6.18 -8.28
CA LEU A 74 37.44 5.96 -7.01
C LEU A 74 38.80 5.30 -7.19
N GLU A 75 38.89 4.27 -8.04
CA GLU A 75 40.15 3.62 -8.41
C GLU A 75 41.19 4.62 -8.96
N GLN A 76 40.75 5.48 -9.89
CA GLN A 76 41.60 6.56 -10.43
C GLN A 76 42.09 7.51 -9.35
N LYS A 77 41.18 7.95 -8.46
CA LYS A 77 41.50 8.89 -7.37
C LYS A 77 42.45 8.29 -6.33
N LEU A 78 42.32 6.99 -6.08
CA LEU A 78 43.18 6.25 -5.14
C LEU A 78 44.49 5.75 -5.78
N GLY A 79 44.71 5.99 -7.08
CA GLY A 79 45.90 5.51 -7.78
C GLY A 79 45.96 3.97 -7.88
N SER A 80 44.83 3.29 -7.97
CA SER A 80 44.80 1.84 -8.08
C SER A 80 45.50 1.37 -9.35
N ALA A 81 46.42 0.41 -9.22
CA ALA A 81 47.05 -0.25 -10.35
C ALA A 81 46.21 -1.31 -11.03
N ARG A 82 45.02 -1.63 -10.46
CA ARG A 82 44.11 -2.65 -10.95
C ARG A 82 42.73 -2.08 -11.15
N THR A 83 42.08 -2.43 -12.25
CA THR A 83 40.64 -2.28 -12.43
C THR A 83 39.94 -3.46 -11.77
N LEU A 84 39.23 -3.19 -10.66
CA LEU A 84 38.55 -4.23 -9.87
C LEU A 84 37.21 -4.64 -10.48
N PHE A 85 36.56 -3.73 -11.23
CA PHE A 85 35.24 -3.94 -11.84
C PHE A 85 35.30 -3.68 -13.36
N PRO A 86 35.93 -4.60 -14.15
CA PRO A 86 36.15 -4.39 -15.60
C PRO A 86 34.91 -4.65 -16.47
N TYR A 87 33.73 -4.73 -15.87
CA TYR A 87 32.54 -5.13 -16.58
C TYR A 87 32.00 -4.06 -17.51
N GLU A 88 31.57 -4.49 -18.70
CA GLU A 88 30.90 -3.67 -19.70
C GLU A 88 29.50 -4.17 -20.00
N THR A 89 29.18 -5.42 -19.64
CA THR A 89 27.89 -6.06 -19.88
C THR A 89 27.39 -6.80 -18.64
N THR A 90 26.07 -6.99 -18.54
CA THR A 90 25.46 -7.80 -17.49
C THR A 90 25.88 -9.27 -17.59
N GLU A 91 26.21 -9.78 -18.76
CA GLU A 91 26.66 -11.15 -18.96
C GLU A 91 28.04 -11.38 -18.36
N GLN A 92 28.94 -10.39 -18.41
CA GLN A 92 30.25 -10.50 -17.74
C GLN A 92 30.09 -10.62 -16.21
N ILE A 93 29.20 -9.81 -15.63
CA ILE A 93 28.86 -9.89 -14.19
C ILE A 93 28.24 -11.25 -13.88
N TRP A 94 27.30 -11.73 -14.71
CA TRP A 94 26.66 -13.02 -14.57
C TRP A 94 27.70 -14.16 -14.60
N ASN A 95 28.64 -14.11 -15.53
CA ASN A 95 29.67 -15.12 -15.67
C ASN A 95 30.59 -15.21 -14.44
N GLU A 96 30.98 -14.08 -13.83
CA GLU A 96 31.73 -14.09 -12.59
C GLU A 96 30.88 -14.65 -11.43
N HIS A 97 29.64 -14.18 -11.28
CA HIS A 97 28.72 -14.71 -10.26
C HIS A 97 28.55 -16.24 -10.42
N ARG A 98 28.32 -16.70 -11.63
CA ARG A 98 28.18 -18.11 -11.96
C ARG A 98 29.41 -18.90 -11.51
N GLU A 99 30.61 -18.46 -11.86
CA GLU A 99 31.86 -19.11 -11.46
C GLU A 99 32.05 -19.12 -9.94
N SER A 100 31.62 -18.13 -9.21
CA SER A 100 31.69 -18.10 -7.75
C SER A 100 30.87 -19.21 -7.06
N THR A 101 29.97 -19.85 -7.78
CA THR A 101 29.12 -20.94 -7.28
C THR A 101 29.72 -22.33 -7.52
N ARG A 102 30.82 -22.44 -8.25
CA ARG A 102 31.44 -23.71 -8.65
C ARG A 102 31.72 -24.61 -7.46
N GLY A 103 31.23 -25.83 -7.55
CA GLY A 103 31.43 -26.87 -6.53
C GLY A 103 30.65 -26.66 -5.23
N ARG A 104 29.73 -25.69 -5.19
CA ARG A 104 28.82 -25.48 -4.06
C ARG A 104 27.51 -26.23 -4.27
N ASP A 105 26.70 -26.33 -3.23
CA ASP A 105 25.36 -26.95 -3.29
C ASP A 105 24.38 -26.22 -4.24
N LEU A 106 24.68 -24.97 -4.55
CA LEU A 106 23.90 -24.12 -5.48
C LEU A 106 24.64 -23.84 -6.81
N ASP A 107 25.53 -24.73 -7.22
CA ASP A 107 26.32 -24.61 -8.44
C ASP A 107 25.44 -24.34 -9.68
N ILE A 108 25.71 -23.24 -10.38
CA ILE A 108 25.02 -22.84 -11.61
C ILE A 108 25.98 -22.68 -12.79
N THR A 109 27.17 -23.29 -12.71
CA THR A 109 28.22 -23.17 -13.73
C THR A 109 27.84 -23.72 -15.11
N GLY A 110 26.81 -24.57 -15.17
CA GLY A 110 26.24 -25.06 -16.42
C GLY A 110 25.32 -24.11 -17.15
N LEU A 111 24.86 -23.02 -16.49
CA LEU A 111 23.94 -22.07 -17.10
C LEU A 111 24.68 -20.99 -17.89
N SER A 112 24.06 -20.50 -18.94
CA SER A 112 24.47 -19.33 -19.72
C SER A 112 23.24 -18.53 -20.14
N TYR A 113 23.44 -17.32 -20.65
CA TYR A 113 22.36 -16.53 -21.22
C TYR A 113 21.71 -17.25 -22.40
N SER A 114 22.49 -17.91 -23.27
CA SER A 114 21.96 -18.70 -24.39
C SER A 114 21.05 -19.85 -23.91
N ILE A 115 21.46 -20.62 -22.91
CA ILE A 115 20.63 -21.68 -22.34
C ILE A 115 19.31 -21.13 -21.77
N LEU A 116 19.37 -20.02 -21.05
CA LEU A 116 18.17 -19.40 -20.49
C LEU A 116 17.24 -18.82 -21.58
N GLU A 117 17.78 -18.44 -22.73
CA GLU A 117 17.01 -17.96 -23.88
C GLU A 117 16.40 -19.08 -24.70
N GLU A 118 17.14 -20.15 -24.95
CA GLU A 118 16.73 -21.29 -25.77
C GLU A 118 15.79 -22.25 -25.03
N GLN A 119 16.07 -22.53 -23.75
CA GLN A 119 15.37 -23.53 -22.95
C GLN A 119 14.42 -22.92 -21.91
N GLY A 120 14.40 -21.59 -21.80
CA GLY A 120 13.59 -20.89 -20.79
C GLY A 120 14.18 -20.97 -19.36
N PRO A 121 13.39 -20.61 -18.35
CA PRO A 121 13.83 -20.57 -16.96
C PRO A 121 14.32 -21.93 -16.44
N GLN A 122 15.50 -21.94 -15.81
CA GLN A 122 16.14 -23.13 -15.29
C GLN A 122 16.23 -23.11 -13.76
N GLN A 123 15.98 -24.26 -13.14
CA GLN A 123 16.14 -24.46 -11.70
C GLN A 123 17.60 -24.75 -11.34
N TRP A 124 18.11 -24.12 -10.28
CA TRP A 124 19.40 -24.47 -9.72
C TRP A 124 19.26 -25.55 -8.61
N PRO A 125 20.28 -26.39 -8.34
CA PRO A 125 21.62 -26.46 -8.99
C PRO A 125 21.57 -26.86 -10.47
N PHE A 126 22.49 -26.31 -11.25
CA PHE A 126 22.71 -26.66 -12.65
C PHE A 126 24.23 -26.63 -12.93
N PRO A 127 25.00 -27.61 -12.42
CA PRO A 127 26.43 -27.61 -12.58
C PRO A 127 26.85 -27.90 -14.04
N GLN A 128 28.07 -27.57 -14.38
CA GLN A 128 28.64 -27.79 -15.71
C GLN A 128 28.48 -29.25 -16.12
N GLY A 129 27.97 -29.48 -17.34
CA GLY A 129 27.71 -30.81 -17.87
C GLY A 129 26.39 -31.44 -17.44
N ALA A 130 25.58 -30.80 -16.62
CA ALA A 130 24.24 -31.28 -16.29
C ALA A 130 23.31 -31.16 -17.49
N ALA A 131 22.43 -32.13 -17.70
CA ALA A 131 21.39 -32.05 -18.73
C ALA A 131 20.19 -31.15 -18.35
N GLY A 132 20.07 -30.78 -17.09
CA GLY A 132 19.01 -29.91 -16.59
C GLY A 132 19.19 -29.60 -15.10
N GLY A 133 18.39 -28.63 -14.60
CA GLY A 133 18.38 -28.28 -13.18
C GLY A 133 17.69 -29.33 -12.31
N ARG A 134 18.04 -29.37 -11.03
CA ARG A 134 17.40 -30.26 -10.06
C ARG A 134 16.07 -29.71 -9.58
N LYS A 135 15.01 -30.47 -9.77
CA LYS A 135 13.65 -30.10 -9.30
C LYS A 135 13.57 -30.06 -7.78
N ARG A 136 14.28 -30.92 -7.09
CA ARG A 136 14.33 -30.99 -5.62
C ARG A 136 15.79 -30.94 -5.14
N LEU A 137 16.02 -30.24 -4.03
CA LEU A 137 17.32 -30.18 -3.37
C LEU A 137 17.53 -31.42 -2.51
N TYR A 138 18.79 -31.87 -2.41
CA TYR A 138 19.23 -32.94 -1.49
C TYR A 138 18.47 -34.24 -1.66
N GLU A 139 18.09 -34.61 -2.89
CA GLU A 139 17.46 -35.89 -3.22
C GLU A 139 18.38 -37.10 -2.93
N ASP A 140 19.69 -36.86 -2.99
CA ASP A 140 20.74 -37.82 -2.63
C ASP A 140 20.96 -37.96 -1.11
N GLY A 141 20.22 -37.20 -0.30
CA GLY A 141 20.38 -37.15 1.15
C GLY A 141 21.67 -36.49 1.65
N ILE A 142 22.45 -35.87 0.73
CA ILE A 142 23.70 -35.19 1.08
C ILE A 142 23.44 -33.69 1.28
N PHE A 143 23.72 -33.19 2.48
CA PHE A 143 23.52 -31.80 2.86
C PHE A 143 24.86 -31.03 2.93
N PRO A 144 24.87 -29.72 2.71
CA PRO A 144 26.09 -28.90 2.74
C PRO A 144 26.56 -28.62 4.18
N THR A 145 26.76 -29.67 4.94
CA THR A 145 27.27 -29.67 6.32
C THR A 145 28.56 -30.49 6.38
N ARG A 146 29.36 -30.29 7.40
CA ARG A 146 30.61 -31.05 7.58
C ARG A 146 30.40 -32.56 7.63
N SER A 147 29.23 -33.03 8.11
CA SER A 147 28.89 -34.46 8.21
C SER A 147 28.13 -35.01 6.98
N GLY A 148 27.79 -34.14 6.02
CA GLY A 148 26.92 -34.50 4.89
C GLY A 148 25.46 -34.77 5.27
N ARG A 149 25.08 -34.64 6.54
CA ARG A 149 23.74 -34.93 7.04
C ARG A 149 22.98 -33.67 7.38
N ALA A 150 21.64 -33.70 7.31
CA ALA A 150 20.79 -32.64 7.78
C ALA A 150 21.07 -32.34 9.25
N ARG A 151 21.07 -31.02 9.58
CA ARG A 151 21.24 -30.57 10.96
C ARG A 151 19.89 -30.10 11.49
N PHE A 152 19.38 -30.78 12.49
CA PHE A 152 18.21 -30.34 13.24
C PHE A 152 18.63 -29.36 14.35
N VAL A 153 18.15 -28.13 14.24
CA VAL A 153 18.43 -27.11 15.26
C VAL A 153 17.26 -27.07 16.21
N ASN A 154 17.52 -27.30 17.50
CA ASN A 154 16.52 -27.11 18.55
C ASN A 154 16.37 -25.62 18.85
N THR A 155 15.40 -25.00 18.19
CA THR A 155 15.08 -23.58 18.40
C THR A 155 14.08 -23.44 19.56
N ARG A 156 14.54 -22.90 20.67
CA ARG A 156 13.67 -22.60 21.81
C ARG A 156 12.80 -21.41 21.49
N TYR A 157 11.52 -21.52 21.86
CA TYR A 157 10.59 -20.38 21.77
C TYR A 157 11.09 -19.21 22.63
N GLN A 158 11.16 -18.04 22.04
CA GLN A 158 11.38 -16.78 22.74
C GLN A 158 10.14 -15.90 22.53
N PRO A 159 9.53 -15.40 23.61
CA PRO A 159 8.40 -14.51 23.47
C PRO A 159 8.86 -13.16 22.89
N VAL A 160 7.88 -12.39 22.39
CA VAL A 160 8.10 -10.99 21.96
C VAL A 160 8.69 -10.17 23.11
N ALA A 161 9.57 -9.22 22.77
CA ALA A 161 10.27 -8.41 23.77
C ALA A 161 9.30 -7.54 24.59
N GLU A 162 8.29 -6.97 23.95
CA GLU A 162 7.28 -6.14 24.59
C GLU A 162 5.94 -6.87 24.62
N ARG A 163 5.66 -7.52 25.76
CA ARG A 163 4.39 -8.22 25.96
C ARG A 163 3.26 -7.21 26.20
N VAL A 164 2.04 -7.59 25.84
CA VAL A 164 0.84 -6.87 26.27
C VAL A 164 0.71 -6.91 27.79
N ASP A 165 0.20 -5.83 28.34
CA ASP A 165 -0.05 -5.65 29.79
C ASP A 165 -1.33 -4.82 30.01
N ALA A 166 -1.66 -4.51 31.25
CA ALA A 166 -2.84 -3.72 31.59
C ALA A 166 -2.81 -2.29 31.00
N ARG A 167 -1.63 -1.72 30.75
CA ARG A 167 -1.46 -0.40 30.15
C ARG A 167 -1.56 -0.43 28.62
N TYR A 168 -1.06 -1.49 28.00
CA TYR A 168 -1.06 -1.72 26.55
C TYR A 168 -1.70 -3.08 26.25
N PRO A 169 -3.05 -3.19 26.31
CA PRO A 169 -3.73 -4.49 26.34
C PRO A 169 -3.95 -5.14 24.97
N PHE A 170 -3.62 -4.45 23.85
CA PHE A 170 -3.83 -4.97 22.53
C PHE A 170 -2.53 -5.42 21.86
N HIS A 171 -2.60 -6.56 21.19
CA HIS A 171 -1.60 -6.99 20.22
C HIS A 171 -1.84 -6.29 18.88
N LEU A 172 -1.04 -5.30 18.55
CA LEU A 172 -1.03 -4.71 17.20
C LEU A 172 -0.14 -5.53 16.30
N THR A 173 -0.68 -5.96 15.16
CA THR A 173 0.11 -6.51 14.06
C THR A 173 0.14 -5.55 12.88
N THR A 174 1.24 -5.54 12.15
CA THR A 174 1.34 -4.84 10.87
C THR A 174 1.48 -5.84 9.74
N GLY A 175 0.94 -5.54 8.57
CA GLY A 175 0.98 -6.45 7.45
C GLY A 175 0.72 -5.77 6.11
N ARG A 176 0.68 -6.58 5.06
CA ARG A 176 0.40 -6.09 3.70
C ARG A 176 -1.09 -5.96 3.46
N LEU A 177 -1.46 -4.90 2.78
CA LEU A 177 -2.73 -4.81 2.08
C LEU A 177 -2.59 -5.54 0.73
N ARG A 178 -3.69 -6.03 0.21
CA ARG A 178 -3.72 -6.85 -1.01
C ARG A 178 -3.13 -6.15 -2.24
N ASP A 179 -3.44 -4.87 -2.43
CA ASP A 179 -3.12 -4.14 -3.64
C ASP A 179 -1.93 -3.17 -3.48
N GLN A 180 -1.29 -3.15 -2.30
CA GLN A 180 -0.20 -2.21 -2.01
C GLN A 180 1.15 -2.91 -1.85
N TRP A 181 2.23 -2.18 -2.15
CA TRP A 181 3.60 -2.67 -2.10
C TRP A 181 4.50 -1.80 -1.24
N HIS A 182 5.07 -2.36 -0.18
CA HIS A 182 6.00 -1.68 0.75
C HIS A 182 5.55 -0.26 1.15
N GLY A 183 6.39 0.77 0.99
CA GLY A 183 6.08 2.17 1.26
C GLY A 183 5.27 2.88 0.16
N MET A 184 4.66 2.11 -0.76
CA MET A 184 3.79 2.61 -1.84
C MET A 184 4.47 3.57 -2.83
N SER A 185 5.79 3.60 -2.90
CA SER A 185 6.53 4.45 -3.86
C SER A 185 6.15 4.24 -5.33
N ARG A 186 5.60 3.06 -5.65
CA ARG A 186 5.07 2.72 -6.98
C ARG A 186 3.55 2.59 -6.96
N THR A 187 3.01 1.72 -6.11
CA THR A 187 1.57 1.46 -6.06
C THR A 187 0.77 2.65 -5.57
N GLY A 188 1.36 3.52 -4.75
CA GLY A 188 0.74 4.75 -4.29
C GLY A 188 0.61 5.86 -5.35
N THR A 189 1.17 5.65 -6.54
CA THR A 189 0.98 6.55 -7.70
C THR A 189 -0.21 6.14 -8.59
N VAL A 190 -0.85 5.02 -8.30
CA VAL A 190 -1.93 4.43 -9.10
C VAL A 190 -3.24 4.49 -8.32
N ALA A 191 -4.12 5.41 -8.68
CA ALA A 191 -5.39 5.68 -7.98
C ALA A 191 -6.26 4.42 -7.82
N GLN A 192 -6.33 3.58 -8.85
CA GLN A 192 -7.09 2.33 -8.87
C GLN A 192 -6.71 1.38 -7.72
N LEU A 193 -5.45 1.38 -7.26
CA LEU A 193 -4.98 0.48 -6.21
C LEU A 193 -5.44 0.87 -4.80
N PHE A 194 -6.08 2.03 -4.64
CA PHE A 194 -6.72 2.45 -3.40
C PHE A 194 -8.18 1.99 -3.27
N SER A 195 -8.78 1.40 -4.29
CA SER A 195 -10.20 1.02 -4.28
C SER A 195 -10.56 -0.04 -3.25
N HIS A 196 -9.63 -0.93 -2.87
CA HIS A 196 -9.84 -1.95 -1.84
C HIS A 196 -9.64 -1.42 -0.41
N ALA A 197 -8.66 -0.55 -0.21
CA ALA A 197 -8.39 0.11 1.07
C ALA A 197 -8.12 1.61 0.78
N SER A 198 -9.18 2.40 0.86
CA SER A 198 -9.16 3.82 0.45
C SER A 198 -8.51 4.74 1.48
N GLU A 199 -8.24 4.26 2.69
CA GLU A 199 -7.64 5.03 3.77
C GLU A 199 -6.88 4.15 4.77
N PRO A 200 -5.93 4.74 5.53
CA PRO A 200 -5.33 4.09 6.68
C PRO A 200 -6.39 3.80 7.74
N ALA A 201 -6.53 2.56 8.17
CA ALA A 201 -7.50 2.20 9.21
C ALA A 201 -6.89 1.22 10.22
N LEU A 202 -7.38 1.30 11.46
CA LEU A 202 -7.15 0.31 12.51
C LEU A 202 -8.25 -0.74 12.43
N VAL A 203 -7.90 -1.94 11.99
CA VAL A 203 -8.84 -3.07 11.89
C VAL A 203 -8.92 -3.78 13.24
N MET A 204 -10.12 -3.96 13.79
CA MET A 204 -10.38 -4.57 15.09
C MET A 204 -11.54 -5.57 15.01
N ALA A 205 -11.62 -6.47 15.99
CA ALA A 205 -12.80 -7.31 16.17
C ALA A 205 -14.02 -6.46 16.54
N GLN A 206 -15.18 -6.78 15.98
CA GLN A 206 -16.44 -6.09 16.28
C GLN A 206 -16.74 -6.05 17.78
N THR A 207 -16.48 -7.15 18.49
CA THR A 207 -16.66 -7.23 19.96
C THR A 207 -15.81 -6.25 20.74
N ASP A 208 -14.58 -5.94 20.28
CA ASP A 208 -13.72 -4.95 20.92
C ASP A 208 -14.18 -3.52 20.63
N ILE A 209 -14.70 -3.28 19.44
CA ILE A 209 -15.28 -2.00 19.00
C ILE A 209 -16.51 -1.70 19.90
N GLU A 210 -17.44 -2.66 20.02
CA GLU A 210 -18.66 -2.52 20.83
C GLU A 210 -18.35 -2.32 22.32
N ARG A 211 -17.45 -3.11 22.90
CA ARG A 211 -17.03 -2.97 24.31
C ARG A 211 -16.42 -1.61 24.64
N ARG A 212 -15.89 -0.92 23.65
CA ARG A 212 -15.28 0.41 23.78
C ARG A 212 -16.22 1.53 23.40
N LEU A 213 -17.49 1.22 23.11
CA LEU A 213 -18.51 2.16 22.64
C LEU A 213 -18.06 2.93 21.39
N LEU A 214 -17.28 2.27 20.52
CA LEU A 214 -16.83 2.78 19.25
C LEU A 214 -17.78 2.34 18.13
N LYS A 215 -17.73 3.06 17.03
CA LYS A 215 -18.39 2.71 15.75
C LYS A 215 -17.34 2.69 14.65
N GLU A 216 -17.62 1.99 13.58
CA GLU A 216 -16.79 2.03 12.36
C GLU A 216 -16.64 3.47 11.87
N GLY A 217 -15.42 3.88 11.54
CA GLY A 217 -15.06 5.26 11.18
C GLY A 217 -14.76 6.19 12.35
N ASP A 218 -15.02 5.80 13.61
CA ASP A 218 -14.58 6.59 14.76
C ASP A 218 -13.05 6.69 14.79
N LEU A 219 -12.52 7.89 15.05
CA LEU A 219 -11.09 8.08 15.23
C LEU A 219 -10.64 7.60 16.61
N VAL A 220 -9.51 6.92 16.64
CA VAL A 220 -8.90 6.43 17.87
C VAL A 220 -7.41 6.78 17.93
N HIS A 221 -6.94 7.09 19.13
CA HIS A 221 -5.52 7.12 19.46
C HIS A 221 -5.02 5.69 19.63
N VAL A 222 -4.12 5.27 18.78
CA VAL A 222 -3.35 4.04 18.90
C VAL A 222 -1.99 4.41 19.47
N THR A 223 -1.67 3.99 20.68
CA THR A 223 -0.43 4.39 21.35
C THR A 223 0.34 3.17 21.81
N SER A 224 1.60 3.06 21.39
CA SER A 224 2.60 2.13 21.91
C SER A 224 3.53 2.82 22.91
N LYS A 225 4.58 2.14 23.32
CA LYS A 225 5.69 2.75 24.11
C LYS A 225 6.55 3.69 23.26
N HIS A 226 6.48 3.57 21.94
CA HIS A 226 7.37 4.26 20.98
C HIS A 226 6.73 5.50 20.37
N GLY A 227 5.40 5.51 20.21
CA GLY A 227 4.69 6.63 19.63
C GLY A 227 3.18 6.45 19.66
N SER A 228 2.50 7.40 19.01
CA SER A 228 1.04 7.42 18.89
C SER A 228 0.63 7.80 17.48
N GLN A 229 -0.49 7.23 17.03
CA GLN A 229 -1.11 7.51 15.75
C GLN A 229 -2.61 7.67 15.93
N ILE A 230 -3.25 8.56 15.18
CA ILE A 230 -4.70 8.65 15.12
C ILE A 230 -5.16 7.97 13.84
N LEU A 231 -6.14 7.07 13.94
CA LEU A 231 -6.65 6.28 12.81
C LEU A 231 -8.16 6.07 12.95
N PRO A 232 -8.91 5.98 11.84
CA PRO A 232 -10.28 5.50 11.87
C PRO A 232 -10.32 3.99 12.16
N VAL A 233 -11.34 3.56 12.87
CA VAL A 233 -11.59 2.15 13.19
C VAL A 233 -12.32 1.49 12.01
N ALA A 234 -11.90 0.28 11.66
CA ALA A 234 -12.60 -0.60 10.73
C ALA A 234 -12.89 -1.96 11.38
N ILE A 235 -14.01 -2.57 11.01
CA ILE A 235 -14.38 -3.92 11.46
C ILE A 235 -13.61 -4.95 10.63
N GLY A 236 -13.03 -5.94 11.32
CA GLY A 236 -12.39 -7.10 10.69
C GLY A 236 -13.03 -8.40 11.13
N ASP A 237 -13.70 -9.09 10.20
CA ASP A 237 -14.41 -10.34 10.49
C ASP A 237 -13.49 -11.47 10.99
N ASP A 238 -12.23 -11.46 10.57
CA ASP A 238 -11.22 -12.45 10.97
C ASP A 238 -10.39 -12.03 12.21
N MET A 239 -10.68 -10.86 12.78
CA MET A 239 -9.93 -10.35 13.92
C MET A 239 -10.39 -11.00 15.22
N ARG A 240 -9.42 -11.43 16.04
CA ARG A 240 -9.70 -11.95 17.38
C ARG A 240 -9.71 -10.82 18.40
N THR A 241 -10.53 -10.98 19.44
CA THR A 241 -10.56 -10.06 20.59
C THR A 241 -9.16 -9.84 21.16
N GLY A 242 -8.82 -8.58 21.46
CA GLY A 242 -7.50 -8.17 21.95
C GLY A 242 -6.44 -8.04 20.85
N GLN A 243 -6.79 -8.21 19.59
CA GLN A 243 -5.90 -8.00 18.45
C GLN A 243 -6.35 -6.80 17.62
N ALA A 244 -5.38 -6.12 17.03
CA ALA A 244 -5.59 -5.03 16.08
C ALA A 244 -4.61 -5.18 14.92
N PHE A 245 -4.98 -4.67 13.74
CA PHE A 245 -4.15 -4.71 12.53
C PHE A 245 -4.11 -3.34 11.85
N ILE A 246 -2.95 -2.98 11.33
CA ILE A 246 -2.76 -1.81 10.47
C ILE A 246 -1.96 -2.24 9.24
N GLY A 247 -2.37 -1.78 8.04
CA GLY A 247 -1.53 -1.92 6.84
C GLY A 247 -0.19 -1.22 7.02
N MET A 248 0.91 -1.91 6.77
CA MET A 248 2.28 -1.39 6.98
C MET A 248 2.68 -0.29 6.00
N HIS A 249 1.87 -0.03 4.99
CA HIS A 249 2.19 0.83 3.84
C HIS A 249 2.05 2.32 4.12
N TRP A 250 1.28 2.69 5.16
CA TRP A 250 0.86 4.05 5.43
C TRP A 250 1.98 4.87 6.08
N GLY A 251 2.78 5.53 5.24
CA GLY A 251 3.75 6.54 5.66
C GLY A 251 3.09 7.88 5.97
N GLU A 252 3.87 8.87 6.39
CA GLU A 252 3.36 10.21 6.71
C GLU A 252 2.85 10.97 5.48
N GLU A 253 3.15 10.49 4.28
CA GLU A 253 2.61 11.00 3.01
C GLU A 253 1.11 10.75 2.87
N TYR A 254 0.60 9.72 3.55
CA TYR A 254 -0.80 9.26 3.47
C TYR A 254 -1.57 9.50 4.75
N VAL A 255 -0.91 9.47 5.90
CA VAL A 255 -1.52 9.72 7.21
C VAL A 255 -0.55 10.48 8.11
N SER A 256 -0.98 11.64 8.58
CA SER A 256 -0.18 12.55 9.38
C SER A 256 -1.07 13.39 10.28
N GLY A 257 -0.50 14.34 11.00
CA GLY A 257 -1.21 15.29 11.84
C GLY A 257 -0.36 15.79 13.00
N ARG A 258 -0.91 16.72 13.80
CA ARG A 258 -0.27 17.15 15.05
C ARG A 258 -0.18 16.04 16.10
N GLY A 259 -1.01 14.98 15.94
CA GLY A 259 -1.03 13.85 16.85
C GLY A 259 -1.55 14.19 18.24
N HIS A 260 -1.31 13.27 19.19
CA HIS A 260 -1.67 13.46 20.60
C HIS A 260 -0.59 14.31 21.31
N GLU A 261 -1.03 15.32 22.07
CA GLU A 261 -0.14 16.25 22.79
C GLU A 261 0.85 17.02 21.90
N GLY A 262 0.52 17.21 20.62
CA GLY A 262 1.36 17.98 19.68
C GLY A 262 2.69 17.27 19.28
N LYS A 263 2.84 15.99 19.58
CA LYS A 263 4.07 15.23 19.29
C LYS A 263 4.26 14.84 17.82
N GLY A 264 3.31 15.19 16.97
CA GLY A 264 3.30 14.80 15.57
C GLY A 264 2.91 13.31 15.37
N SER A 265 2.35 13.04 14.22
CA SER A 265 1.97 11.69 13.79
C SER A 265 2.77 11.37 12.52
N HIS A 266 3.61 10.34 12.57
CA HIS A 266 4.63 10.05 11.57
C HIS A 266 4.42 8.70 10.86
N GLY A 267 3.18 8.40 10.48
CA GLY A 267 2.83 7.14 9.86
C GLY A 267 2.85 5.96 10.84
N VAL A 268 2.53 4.77 10.34
CA VAL A 268 2.32 3.58 11.19
C VAL A 268 3.59 3.05 11.84
N ASN A 269 4.75 3.31 11.27
CA ASN A 269 6.02 2.86 11.84
C ASN A 269 6.39 3.53 13.17
N ALA A 270 5.78 4.67 13.49
CA ALA A 270 5.93 5.31 14.81
C ALA A 270 5.47 4.42 15.98
N LEU A 271 4.62 3.42 15.70
CA LEU A 271 4.10 2.48 16.68
C LEU A 271 4.97 1.25 16.89
N THR A 272 5.89 0.94 15.97
CA THR A 272 6.65 -0.31 15.98
C THR A 272 7.86 -0.26 16.90
N SER A 273 8.23 -1.44 17.43
CA SER A 273 9.39 -1.60 18.30
C SER A 273 10.71 -1.63 17.50
N PRO A 274 11.80 -1.04 17.99
CA PRO A 274 13.13 -1.15 17.38
C PRO A 274 13.84 -2.48 17.72
N VAL A 275 13.19 -3.38 18.42
CA VAL A 275 13.78 -4.66 18.84
C VAL A 275 13.99 -5.59 17.64
N PHE A 276 15.03 -6.40 17.71
CA PHE A 276 15.35 -7.42 16.72
C PHE A 276 15.81 -8.71 17.37
N ASP A 277 15.65 -9.83 16.68
CA ASP A 277 16.16 -11.13 17.11
C ASP A 277 17.69 -11.11 17.22
N SER A 278 18.22 -11.60 18.32
CA SER A 278 19.66 -11.52 18.64
C SER A 278 20.54 -12.35 17.69
N VAL A 279 19.98 -13.40 17.07
CA VAL A 279 20.68 -14.34 16.20
C VAL A 279 20.51 -13.95 14.73
N SER A 280 19.29 -13.87 14.26
CA SER A 280 18.96 -13.58 12.86
C SER A 280 19.02 -12.10 12.49
N LYS A 281 19.00 -11.23 13.50
CA LYS A 281 18.87 -9.75 13.34
C LYS A 281 17.57 -9.33 12.66
N GLN A 282 16.60 -10.24 12.57
CA GLN A 282 15.28 -9.93 12.02
C GLN A 282 14.55 -8.96 12.96
N PRO A 283 14.09 -7.78 12.48
CA PRO A 283 13.32 -6.85 13.29
C PRO A 283 11.95 -7.41 13.70
N GLU A 284 11.50 -7.08 14.90
CA GLU A 284 10.20 -7.49 15.45
C GLU A 284 9.06 -6.56 14.98
N LEU A 285 8.99 -6.31 13.67
CA LEU A 285 8.08 -5.34 13.05
C LEU A 285 6.60 -5.76 13.07
N LYS A 286 6.30 -7.03 13.32
CA LYS A 286 4.94 -7.60 13.23
C LYS A 286 4.20 -7.59 14.56
N HIS A 287 4.78 -7.03 15.61
CA HIS A 287 4.17 -6.93 16.91
C HIS A 287 4.48 -5.60 17.59
N ALA A 288 3.46 -4.98 18.17
CA ALA A 288 3.58 -3.93 19.18
C ALA A 288 2.46 -4.08 20.21
N ALA A 289 2.78 -3.80 21.47
CA ALA A 289 1.77 -3.69 22.51
C ALA A 289 1.21 -2.26 22.49
N VAL A 290 -0.12 -2.13 22.34
CA VAL A 290 -0.77 -0.82 22.21
C VAL A 290 -1.97 -0.66 23.12
N LYS A 291 -2.29 0.59 23.48
CA LYS A 291 -3.58 1.03 23.99
C LYS A 291 -4.36 1.72 22.89
N ILE A 292 -5.68 1.59 22.90
CA ILE A 292 -6.59 2.16 21.93
C ILE A 292 -7.66 2.95 22.68
N LEU A 293 -7.73 4.26 22.45
CA LEU A 293 -8.68 5.16 23.09
C LEU A 293 -9.39 6.01 22.02
N LYS A 294 -10.66 6.32 22.24
CA LYS A 294 -11.40 7.22 21.34
C LYS A 294 -10.70 8.57 21.28
N ALA A 295 -10.57 9.11 20.05
CA ALA A 295 -10.11 10.48 19.82
C ALA A 295 -11.32 11.40 19.71
N GLU A 296 -11.42 12.35 20.63
CA GLU A 296 -12.51 13.34 20.66
C GLU A 296 -12.18 14.47 19.68
N LEU A 297 -12.38 14.22 18.39
CA LEU A 297 -12.17 15.16 17.29
C LEU A 297 -13.49 15.34 16.55
N PRO A 298 -14.41 16.17 17.08
CA PRO A 298 -15.77 16.30 16.55
C PRO A 298 -15.84 17.03 15.23
N TRP A 299 -14.90 17.95 14.95
CA TRP A 299 -14.89 18.64 13.68
C TRP A 299 -14.20 17.80 12.60
N ARG A 300 -14.84 17.67 11.46
CA ARG A 300 -14.36 16.90 10.31
C ARG A 300 -14.24 17.79 9.09
N PHE A 301 -13.23 17.50 8.28
CA PHE A 301 -13.08 18.13 6.97
C PHE A 301 -12.76 17.07 5.94
N VAL A 302 -13.50 17.07 4.85
CA VAL A 302 -13.30 16.15 3.74
C VAL A 302 -13.38 16.95 2.45
N VAL A 303 -12.39 16.80 1.60
CA VAL A 303 -12.43 17.32 0.24
C VAL A 303 -11.94 16.29 -0.75
N PHE A 304 -12.67 16.13 -1.83
CA PHE A 304 -12.32 15.21 -2.90
C PHE A 304 -12.80 15.75 -4.25
N GLY A 305 -12.09 15.35 -5.29
CA GLY A 305 -12.43 15.80 -6.64
C GLY A 305 -11.59 15.12 -7.71
N TRP A 306 -12.08 15.15 -8.93
CA TRP A 306 -11.35 14.73 -10.10
C TRP A 306 -10.22 15.70 -10.42
N VAL A 307 -9.15 15.17 -11.01
CA VAL A 307 -7.99 15.94 -11.44
C VAL A 307 -7.42 15.31 -12.71
N GLU A 308 -6.79 16.13 -13.53
CA GLU A 308 -6.03 15.61 -14.67
C GLU A 308 -4.93 14.67 -14.20
N GLU A 309 -4.77 13.52 -14.88
CA GLU A 309 -3.81 12.48 -14.48
C GLU A 309 -2.39 13.03 -14.34
N SER A 310 -1.99 13.94 -15.21
CA SER A 310 -0.67 14.60 -15.17
C SER A 310 -0.46 15.48 -13.91
N GLN A 311 -1.54 15.91 -13.25
CA GLN A 311 -1.51 16.75 -12.04
C GLN A 311 -1.75 15.98 -10.76
N LEU A 312 -2.14 14.70 -10.83
CA LEU A 312 -2.56 13.89 -9.70
C LEU A 312 -1.55 13.90 -8.53
N LEU A 313 -0.31 13.55 -8.82
CA LEU A 313 0.73 13.45 -7.79
C LEU A 313 1.20 14.83 -7.32
N ALA A 314 1.16 15.84 -8.19
CA ALA A 314 1.48 17.22 -7.82
C ALA A 314 0.43 17.79 -6.84
N LEU A 315 -0.86 17.52 -7.09
CA LEU A 315 -1.92 17.90 -6.16
C LEU A 315 -1.74 17.21 -4.82
N GLN A 316 -1.58 15.86 -4.80
CA GLN A 316 -1.34 15.11 -3.57
C GLN A 316 -0.16 15.67 -2.78
N ALA A 317 0.98 15.91 -3.44
CA ALA A 317 2.17 16.48 -2.80
C ALA A 317 1.91 17.88 -2.22
N SER A 318 1.13 18.71 -2.91
CA SER A 318 0.78 20.07 -2.46
C SER A 318 -0.12 20.09 -1.22
N LEU A 319 -0.81 18.98 -0.93
CA LEU A 319 -1.69 18.83 0.23
C LEU A 319 -0.96 18.34 1.49
N ARG A 320 0.20 17.70 1.35
CA ARG A 320 0.98 17.14 2.48
C ARG A 320 1.30 18.17 3.58
N PRO A 321 1.74 19.40 3.27
CA PRO A 321 1.99 20.41 4.30
C PRO A 321 0.77 20.73 5.15
N PHE A 322 -0.43 20.73 4.56
CA PHE A 322 -1.68 21.01 5.26
C PHE A 322 -2.07 19.89 6.24
N MET A 323 -1.62 18.66 6.04
CA MET A 323 -1.96 17.56 6.95
C MET A 323 -1.51 17.83 8.38
N ARG A 324 -0.40 18.53 8.57
CA ARG A 324 0.16 18.85 9.89
C ARG A 324 -0.56 19.98 10.61
N GLU A 325 -1.45 20.70 9.91
CA GLU A 325 -2.29 21.76 10.50
C GLU A 325 -3.48 21.20 11.31
N PHE A 326 -3.78 19.91 11.18
CA PHE A 326 -4.88 19.22 11.86
C PHE A 326 -4.37 18.21 12.89
N ALA A 327 -5.20 17.84 13.85
CA ALA A 327 -4.86 16.75 14.78
C ALA A 327 -4.70 15.42 14.06
N TYR A 328 -5.54 15.15 13.06
CA TYR A 328 -5.50 14.02 12.15
C TYR A 328 -5.73 14.49 10.71
N ALA A 329 -4.97 13.94 9.77
CA ALA A 329 -5.28 14.05 8.36
C ALA A 329 -4.83 12.81 7.58
N SER A 330 -5.53 12.52 6.49
CA SER A 330 -5.15 11.53 5.49
C SER A 330 -5.30 12.09 4.07
N CYS A 331 -4.42 11.66 3.17
CA CYS A 331 -4.45 12.07 1.77
C CYS A 331 -4.20 10.85 0.88
N THR A 332 -5.21 10.43 0.14
CA THR A 332 -5.18 9.22 -0.70
C THR A 332 -5.70 9.51 -2.10
N LEU A 333 -5.48 8.58 -3.00
CA LEU A 333 -5.98 8.65 -4.37
C LEU A 333 -7.24 7.80 -4.52
N PHE A 334 -8.05 8.09 -5.53
CA PHE A 334 -9.21 7.29 -5.90
C PHE A 334 -9.49 7.37 -7.41
N GLY A 335 -10.38 6.50 -7.87
CA GLY A 335 -10.80 6.47 -9.26
C GLY A 335 -10.07 5.42 -10.10
N ARG A 336 -10.46 5.30 -11.37
CA ARG A 336 -9.93 4.33 -12.32
C ARG A 336 -9.66 4.95 -13.70
N ASP A 337 -10.70 5.17 -14.49
CA ASP A 337 -10.61 5.79 -15.82
C ASP A 337 -10.45 7.31 -15.70
N ARG A 338 -11.06 7.88 -14.67
CA ARG A 338 -10.73 9.20 -14.13
C ARG A 338 -10.06 9.03 -12.77
N VAL A 339 -9.16 9.93 -12.43
CA VAL A 339 -8.40 9.89 -11.19
C VAL A 339 -8.69 11.11 -10.33
N GLY A 340 -8.63 10.94 -9.03
CA GLY A 340 -8.91 12.00 -8.07
C GLY A 340 -8.10 11.87 -6.81
N VAL A 341 -8.12 12.94 -6.01
CA VAL A 341 -7.49 13.02 -4.69
C VAL A 341 -8.58 13.15 -3.65
N LEU A 342 -8.41 12.45 -2.53
CA LEU A 342 -9.26 12.49 -1.36
C LEU A 342 -8.41 12.91 -0.16
N PHE A 343 -8.76 14.04 0.43
CA PHE A 343 -8.15 14.57 1.64
C PHE A 343 -9.18 14.59 2.77
N ARG A 344 -8.82 14.01 3.91
CA ARG A 344 -9.63 14.04 5.13
C ARG A 344 -8.82 14.62 6.26
N ALA A 345 -9.48 15.39 7.12
CA ALA A 345 -8.90 15.89 8.35
C ALA A 345 -9.91 15.90 9.50
N ALA A 346 -9.40 15.95 10.71
CA ALA A 346 -10.22 16.11 11.91
C ALA A 346 -9.49 16.90 12.98
N ASP A 347 -10.25 17.63 13.77
CA ASP A 347 -9.74 18.43 14.87
C ASP A 347 -10.77 18.50 16.02
N ASP A 348 -10.33 18.98 17.18
CA ASP A 348 -11.18 19.28 18.35
C ASP A 348 -12.06 20.51 18.12
N GLU A 349 -11.56 21.49 17.38
CA GLU A 349 -12.26 22.73 17.01
C GLU A 349 -12.29 22.93 15.50
N ALA A 350 -13.16 23.84 15.05
CA ALA A 350 -13.24 24.20 13.64
C ALA A 350 -11.93 24.89 13.18
N ALA A 351 -11.38 24.38 12.08
CA ALA A 351 -10.19 24.97 11.50
C ALA A 351 -10.44 26.39 10.98
N ASP A 352 -9.36 27.19 10.86
CA ASP A 352 -9.40 28.49 10.26
C ASP A 352 -9.99 28.44 8.84
N ALA A 353 -10.98 29.32 8.58
CA ALA A 353 -11.64 29.42 7.29
C ALA A 353 -10.66 29.67 6.12
N GLN A 354 -9.55 30.40 6.37
CA GLN A 354 -8.53 30.64 5.36
C GLN A 354 -7.75 29.36 5.03
N LEU A 355 -7.48 28.52 6.04
CA LEU A 355 -6.86 27.22 5.82
C LEU A 355 -7.75 26.32 4.97
N VAL A 356 -9.04 26.24 5.30
CA VAL A 356 -10.03 25.48 4.53
C VAL A 356 -10.08 25.99 3.08
N ALA A 357 -10.21 27.29 2.87
CA ALA A 357 -10.25 27.88 1.54
C ALA A 357 -8.99 27.59 0.70
N ARG A 358 -7.81 27.66 1.30
CA ARG A 358 -6.55 27.33 0.62
C ARG A 358 -6.49 25.86 0.17
N ILE A 359 -7.08 24.95 0.92
CA ILE A 359 -7.18 23.54 0.53
C ILE A 359 -8.21 23.38 -0.59
N GLU A 360 -9.38 24.01 -0.48
CA GLU A 360 -10.43 24.00 -1.50
C GLU A 360 -9.95 24.53 -2.85
N GLU A 361 -9.17 25.61 -2.84
CA GLU A 361 -8.55 26.18 -4.05
C GLU A 361 -7.68 25.15 -4.81
N ARG A 362 -7.02 24.23 -4.11
CA ARG A 362 -6.24 23.15 -4.75
C ARG A 362 -7.11 22.20 -5.58
N PHE A 363 -8.39 22.08 -5.23
CA PHE A 363 -9.38 21.29 -5.94
C PHE A 363 -10.22 22.11 -6.93
N GLY A 364 -9.85 23.38 -7.17
CA GLY A 364 -10.60 24.27 -8.05
C GLY A 364 -11.95 24.73 -7.46
N ILE A 365 -12.20 24.50 -6.15
CA ILE A 365 -13.44 24.90 -5.48
C ILE A 365 -13.37 26.41 -5.18
N ALA A 366 -13.44 27.21 -6.25
CA ALA A 366 -13.38 28.67 -6.19
C ALA A 366 -14.32 29.29 -7.23
N GLY A 367 -14.71 30.55 -7.00
CA GLY A 367 -15.53 31.30 -7.95
C GLY A 367 -17.03 31.10 -7.84
N PRO A 368 -17.82 31.70 -8.74
CA PRO A 368 -19.28 31.77 -8.65
C PRO A 368 -20.02 30.49 -9.07
N GLN A 369 -19.34 29.55 -9.77
CA GLN A 369 -19.91 28.28 -10.19
C GLN A 369 -20.00 27.24 -9.06
N VAL A 370 -19.43 27.52 -7.90
CA VAL A 370 -19.48 26.64 -6.74
C VAL A 370 -20.80 26.82 -5.99
N LEU A 371 -21.53 25.73 -5.81
CA LEU A 371 -22.68 25.72 -4.90
C LEU A 371 -22.16 25.79 -3.46
N ARG A 372 -22.68 26.72 -2.65
CA ARG A 372 -22.18 26.98 -1.30
C ARG A 372 -23.31 26.96 -0.28
N TYR A 373 -23.02 26.34 0.86
CA TYR A 373 -23.74 26.41 2.10
C TYR A 373 -22.77 26.63 3.23
N ASP A 374 -22.95 27.67 4.01
CA ASP A 374 -22.12 28.02 5.15
C ASP A 374 -22.99 28.30 6.39
N ASP A 375 -22.73 27.56 7.47
CA ASP A 375 -23.25 27.77 8.80
C ASP A 375 -22.11 28.12 9.75
N LYS A 376 -21.78 29.38 9.81
CA LYS A 376 -20.68 29.91 10.65
C LYS A 376 -20.89 29.67 12.15
N ARG A 377 -22.14 29.51 12.61
CA ARG A 377 -22.44 29.26 14.04
C ARG A 377 -22.06 27.85 14.46
N ARG A 378 -22.21 26.89 13.55
CA ARG A 378 -21.90 25.48 13.79
C ARG A 378 -20.53 25.07 13.24
N GLY A 379 -19.84 25.96 12.55
CA GLY A 379 -18.59 25.62 11.86
C GLY A 379 -18.78 24.64 10.70
N ASN A 380 -19.99 24.61 10.09
CA ASN A 380 -20.30 23.70 8.98
C ASN A 380 -20.26 24.46 7.66
N ALA A 381 -19.66 23.84 6.65
CA ALA A 381 -19.70 24.30 5.27
C ALA A 381 -19.82 23.14 4.29
N ARG A 382 -20.47 23.39 3.15
CA ARG A 382 -20.55 22.46 2.02
C ARG A 382 -20.35 23.25 0.74
N HIS A 383 -19.29 22.91 0.02
CA HIS A 383 -18.96 23.54 -1.23
C HIS A 383 -18.86 22.48 -2.32
N ILE A 384 -19.59 22.65 -3.39
CA ILE A 384 -19.70 21.65 -4.45
C ILE A 384 -19.45 22.34 -5.79
N LEU A 385 -18.43 21.88 -6.51
CA LEU A 385 -18.13 22.29 -7.86
C LEU A 385 -18.83 21.34 -8.84
N LEU A 386 -19.64 21.92 -9.72
CA LEU A 386 -20.26 21.21 -10.83
C LEU A 386 -19.62 21.63 -12.15
N GLU A 387 -19.39 20.66 -13.03
CA GLU A 387 -18.99 20.86 -14.40
C GLU A 387 -19.90 20.04 -15.31
N ASP A 388 -20.51 20.67 -16.29
CA ASP A 388 -21.49 20.04 -17.21
C ASP A 388 -22.60 19.26 -16.49
N GLY A 389 -23.07 19.79 -15.35
CA GLY A 389 -24.13 19.19 -14.55
C GLY A 389 -23.72 17.95 -13.75
N ARG A 390 -22.44 17.63 -13.65
CA ARG A 390 -21.85 16.50 -12.91
C ARG A 390 -20.99 17.02 -11.76
N LEU A 391 -20.78 16.20 -10.74
CA LEU A 391 -19.87 16.52 -9.65
C LEU A 391 -18.42 16.52 -10.16
N GLN A 392 -17.69 17.57 -9.90
CA GLN A 392 -16.25 17.70 -10.18
C GLN A 392 -15.43 17.67 -8.90
N ALA A 393 -15.83 18.42 -7.88
CA ALA A 393 -15.20 18.39 -6.57
C ALA A 393 -16.22 18.73 -5.47
N VAL A 394 -15.96 18.23 -4.27
CA VAL A 394 -16.81 18.40 -3.07
C VAL A 394 -15.92 18.71 -1.88
N ALA A 395 -16.30 19.70 -1.08
CA ALA A 395 -15.73 19.98 0.23
C ALA A 395 -16.82 19.99 1.29
N LEU A 396 -16.60 19.30 2.40
CA LEU A 396 -17.47 19.20 3.56
C LEU A 396 -16.67 19.57 4.80
N ALA A 397 -17.07 20.60 5.51
CA ALA A 397 -16.47 21.01 6.77
C ALA A 397 -17.49 20.94 7.91
N GLY A 398 -17.04 20.55 9.11
CA GLY A 398 -17.87 20.32 10.30
C GLY A 398 -18.61 18.99 10.25
N ASP A 399 -19.63 18.87 9.42
CA ASP A 399 -20.39 17.64 9.19
C ASP A 399 -19.99 17.00 7.85
N ALA A 400 -19.28 15.90 7.91
CA ALA A 400 -18.84 15.11 6.76
C ALA A 400 -19.76 13.88 6.48
N SER A 401 -20.93 13.79 7.09
CA SER A 401 -21.83 12.61 6.99
C SER A 401 -22.26 12.29 5.56
N ALA A 402 -22.24 13.26 4.65
CA ALA A 402 -22.58 13.09 3.24
C ALA A 402 -21.43 12.57 2.36
N GLU A 403 -20.22 12.42 2.89
CA GLU A 403 -19.03 12.02 2.14
C GLU A 403 -19.28 10.80 1.26
N ARG A 404 -19.81 9.73 1.86
CA ARG A 404 -19.98 8.44 1.19
C ARG A 404 -20.83 8.56 -0.06
N TRP A 405 -22.03 9.08 0.06
CA TRP A 405 -22.94 9.13 -1.08
C TRP A 405 -22.54 10.19 -2.13
N LEU A 406 -21.96 11.34 -1.70
CA LEU A 406 -21.43 12.32 -2.65
C LEU A 406 -20.26 11.79 -3.44
N LYS A 407 -19.38 11.00 -2.79
CA LYS A 407 -18.27 10.34 -3.49
C LYS A 407 -18.78 9.28 -4.48
N GLU A 408 -19.77 8.48 -4.10
CA GLU A 408 -20.39 7.50 -5.00
C GLU A 408 -21.07 8.19 -6.20
N TYR A 409 -21.75 9.32 -6.02
CA TYR A 409 -22.28 10.13 -7.11
C TYR A 409 -21.18 10.68 -8.03
N LEU A 410 -20.10 11.17 -7.45
CA LEU A 410 -18.95 11.65 -8.22
C LEU A 410 -18.35 10.52 -9.06
N GLU A 411 -18.13 9.35 -8.48
CA GLU A 411 -17.57 8.18 -9.17
C GLU A 411 -18.53 7.57 -10.22
N SER A 412 -19.82 7.74 -10.05
CA SER A 412 -20.82 7.27 -11.02
C SER A 412 -20.94 8.15 -12.26
N GLU A 413 -20.38 9.36 -12.20
CA GLU A 413 -20.46 10.39 -13.25
C GLU A 413 -21.90 10.74 -13.71
N GLN A 414 -22.89 10.44 -12.87
CA GLN A 414 -24.28 10.72 -13.19
C GLN A 414 -24.56 12.24 -13.14
N PRO A 415 -25.42 12.75 -14.01
CA PRO A 415 -25.89 14.13 -13.93
C PRO A 415 -26.63 14.40 -12.62
N VAL A 416 -26.20 15.42 -11.89
CA VAL A 416 -26.80 15.79 -10.60
C VAL A 416 -27.46 17.20 -10.63
N ALA A 417 -27.50 17.82 -11.80
CA ALA A 417 -28.07 19.19 -11.94
C ALA A 417 -29.52 19.28 -11.45
N ALA A 418 -30.32 18.22 -11.63
CA ALA A 418 -31.71 18.15 -11.15
C ALA A 418 -31.82 18.16 -9.62
N LEU A 419 -30.76 17.73 -8.90
CA LEU A 419 -30.73 17.77 -7.43
C LEU A 419 -30.52 19.19 -6.88
N GLY A 420 -29.81 20.04 -7.63
CA GLY A 420 -29.59 21.43 -7.27
C GLY A 420 -29.16 21.62 -5.81
N ARG A 421 -29.91 22.42 -5.05
CA ARG A 421 -29.63 22.70 -3.64
C ARG A 421 -29.79 21.50 -2.70
N LEU A 422 -30.42 20.40 -3.14
CA LEU A 422 -30.53 19.19 -2.33
C LEU A 422 -29.16 18.56 -2.06
N LEU A 423 -28.19 18.78 -2.94
CA LEU A 423 -26.79 18.38 -2.74
C LEU A 423 -26.14 19.01 -1.49
N LEU A 424 -26.63 20.18 -1.09
CA LEU A 424 -26.14 20.93 0.07
C LEU A 424 -26.82 20.55 1.38
N MET A 425 -27.83 19.66 1.38
CA MET A 425 -28.53 19.27 2.59
C MET A 425 -27.65 18.47 3.55
N PRO A 426 -27.68 18.77 4.86
CA PRO A 426 -26.95 18.01 5.87
C PRO A 426 -27.61 16.66 6.12
N SER A 427 -27.31 15.68 5.27
CA SER A 427 -27.88 14.33 5.34
C SER A 427 -26.83 13.28 5.04
N ALA A 428 -26.78 12.25 5.86
CA ALA A 428 -25.99 11.05 5.60
C ALA A 428 -26.58 10.16 4.49
N GLN A 429 -27.82 10.43 4.08
CA GLN A 429 -28.52 9.71 3.04
C GLN A 429 -28.64 10.56 1.77
N PRO A 430 -28.51 9.98 0.57
CA PRO A 430 -28.72 10.70 -0.68
C PRO A 430 -30.17 11.19 -0.77
N PRO A 431 -30.44 12.35 -1.41
CA PRO A 431 -31.79 12.92 -1.54
C PRO A 431 -32.74 12.10 -2.40
N GLN A 432 -32.22 11.20 -3.20
CA GLN A 432 -32.96 10.23 -4.02
C GLN A 432 -32.37 8.85 -3.85
N ALA A 433 -33.16 7.81 -4.07
CA ALA A 433 -32.69 6.44 -4.04
C ALA A 433 -31.55 6.26 -5.07
N PHE A 434 -30.38 5.92 -4.56
CA PHE A 434 -29.18 5.65 -5.34
C PHE A 434 -28.71 4.23 -5.05
N LYS A 435 -28.52 3.44 -6.08
CA LYS A 435 -28.02 2.09 -5.93
C LYS A 435 -26.50 2.13 -5.78
N SER A 436 -26.04 2.02 -4.53
CA SER A 436 -24.61 1.90 -4.24
C SER A 436 -24.06 0.61 -4.86
N ARG A 437 -22.89 0.68 -5.46
CA ARG A 437 -22.16 -0.51 -5.92
C ARG A 437 -21.53 -1.29 -4.74
N GLY A 438 -21.41 -0.65 -3.59
CA GLY A 438 -20.67 -1.22 -2.46
C GLY A 438 -19.16 -1.21 -2.69
N ARG A 439 -18.46 -2.00 -1.89
CA ARG A 439 -16.99 -2.10 -1.91
C ARG A 439 -16.49 -2.86 -3.15
N ILE A 440 -15.39 -2.42 -3.75
CA ILE A 440 -14.74 -3.14 -4.85
C ILE A 440 -14.05 -4.41 -4.32
N VAL A 441 -14.45 -5.55 -4.83
CA VAL A 441 -13.88 -6.86 -4.49
C VAL A 441 -12.83 -7.27 -5.51
N CYS A 442 -13.11 -7.14 -6.81
CA CYS A 442 -12.14 -7.44 -7.86
C CYS A 442 -11.64 -6.16 -8.54
N ASN A 443 -10.45 -5.74 -8.19
CA ASN A 443 -9.84 -4.53 -8.74
C ASN A 443 -9.51 -4.67 -10.25
N CYS A 444 -9.09 -5.85 -10.71
CA CYS A 444 -8.75 -6.07 -12.13
C CYS A 444 -9.91 -5.82 -13.09
N PHE A 445 -11.12 -6.25 -12.71
CA PHE A 445 -12.32 -6.15 -13.54
C PHE A 445 -13.35 -5.15 -13.00
N ASN A 446 -12.97 -4.37 -11.98
CA ASN A 446 -13.84 -3.36 -11.36
C ASN A 446 -15.18 -3.92 -10.88
N VAL A 447 -15.17 -5.13 -10.29
CA VAL A 447 -16.39 -5.80 -9.79
C VAL A 447 -16.59 -5.48 -8.32
N ALA A 448 -17.76 -4.93 -8.01
CA ALA A 448 -18.15 -4.54 -6.67
C ALA A 448 -19.02 -5.62 -5.98
N GLU A 449 -19.19 -5.46 -4.69
CA GLU A 449 -19.93 -6.39 -3.83
C GLU A 449 -21.39 -6.57 -4.26
N THR A 450 -22.07 -5.47 -4.64
CA THR A 450 -23.46 -5.54 -5.11
C THR A 450 -23.60 -6.36 -6.39
N GLU A 451 -22.66 -6.23 -7.34
CA GLU A 451 -22.68 -7.00 -8.59
C GLU A 451 -22.45 -8.49 -8.35
N ILE A 452 -21.58 -8.81 -7.36
CA ILE A 452 -21.36 -10.19 -6.93
C ILE A 452 -22.63 -10.77 -6.27
N ASP A 453 -23.27 -9.99 -5.41
CA ASP A 453 -24.47 -10.37 -4.71
C ASP A 453 -25.66 -10.62 -5.66
N GLU A 454 -25.81 -9.78 -6.67
CA GLU A 454 -26.82 -9.94 -7.71
C GLU A 454 -26.57 -11.19 -8.55
N ALA A 455 -25.32 -11.38 -8.99
CA ALA A 455 -24.96 -12.57 -9.75
C ALA A 455 -25.17 -13.86 -8.94
N LEU A 456 -24.78 -13.87 -7.66
CA LEU A 456 -24.96 -15.02 -6.79
C LEU A 456 -26.44 -15.33 -6.47
N ALA A 457 -27.33 -14.33 -6.54
CA ALA A 457 -28.77 -14.55 -6.35
C ALA A 457 -29.42 -15.41 -7.45
N GLU A 458 -28.80 -15.46 -8.62
CA GLU A 458 -29.24 -16.24 -9.78
C GLU A 458 -28.50 -17.58 -9.93
N MET A 459 -27.56 -17.89 -9.01
CA MET A 459 -26.68 -19.07 -9.09
C MET A 459 -27.03 -20.09 -8.01
N ASP A 460 -27.08 -21.37 -8.39
CA ASP A 460 -27.27 -22.50 -7.51
C ASP A 460 -26.11 -23.49 -7.61
N GLY A 461 -25.89 -24.26 -6.55
CA GLY A 461 -24.93 -25.36 -6.55
C GLY A 461 -23.97 -25.38 -5.37
N ALA A 462 -22.97 -26.24 -5.45
CA ALA A 462 -21.89 -26.31 -4.47
C ALA A 462 -20.99 -25.03 -4.56
N PRO A 463 -20.34 -24.63 -3.45
CA PRO A 463 -19.54 -23.40 -3.40
C PRO A 463 -18.51 -23.26 -4.52
N ASP A 464 -17.79 -24.34 -4.84
CA ASP A 464 -16.78 -24.31 -5.91
C ASP A 464 -17.41 -24.14 -7.30
N ALA A 465 -18.61 -24.70 -7.53
CA ALA A 465 -19.36 -24.52 -8.77
C ALA A 465 -19.90 -23.10 -8.90
N MET A 466 -20.45 -22.53 -7.83
CA MET A 466 -20.91 -21.13 -7.79
C MET A 466 -19.75 -20.16 -8.02
N LEU A 467 -18.58 -20.41 -7.41
CA LEU A 467 -17.37 -19.63 -7.65
C LEU A 467 -16.95 -19.68 -9.12
N ALA A 468 -16.95 -20.85 -9.74
CA ALA A 468 -16.60 -21.02 -11.16
C ALA A 468 -17.60 -20.31 -12.08
N GLN A 469 -18.91 -20.36 -11.79
CA GLN A 469 -19.94 -19.61 -12.50
C GLN A 469 -19.72 -18.09 -12.37
N LEU A 470 -19.46 -17.61 -11.14
CA LEU A 470 -19.17 -16.21 -10.86
C LEU A 470 -17.94 -15.71 -11.63
N GLN A 471 -16.86 -16.52 -11.65
CA GLN A 471 -15.66 -16.22 -12.42
C GLN A 471 -15.91 -16.18 -13.93
N THR A 472 -16.77 -17.02 -14.44
CA THR A 472 -17.15 -17.02 -15.85
C THR A 472 -17.99 -15.79 -16.20
N HIS A 473 -18.94 -15.42 -15.34
CA HIS A 473 -19.87 -14.32 -15.58
C HIS A 473 -19.22 -12.95 -15.41
N LEU A 474 -18.58 -12.70 -14.26
CA LEU A 474 -17.98 -11.40 -13.89
C LEU A 474 -16.47 -11.32 -14.13
N LYS A 475 -15.83 -12.41 -14.55
CA LYS A 475 -14.37 -12.55 -14.72
C LYS A 475 -13.56 -12.26 -13.43
N CYS A 476 -14.22 -12.04 -12.28
CA CYS A 476 -13.53 -11.76 -11.03
C CYS A 476 -12.68 -12.96 -10.58
N GLY A 477 -11.44 -12.69 -10.18
CA GLY A 477 -10.48 -13.72 -9.76
C GLY A 477 -9.75 -14.44 -10.90
N THR A 478 -10.03 -14.13 -12.17
CA THR A 478 -9.42 -14.82 -13.32
C THR A 478 -8.13 -14.19 -13.84
N ASN A 479 -7.79 -12.97 -13.40
CA ASN A 479 -6.54 -12.29 -13.78
C ASN A 479 -5.46 -12.49 -12.71
N CYS A 480 -5.34 -11.60 -11.72
CA CYS A 480 -4.32 -11.69 -10.68
C CYS A 480 -4.65 -12.73 -9.58
N GLY A 481 -5.91 -13.14 -9.44
CA GLY A 481 -6.38 -14.12 -8.45
C GLY A 481 -6.43 -13.62 -7.00
N SER A 482 -5.99 -12.41 -6.69
CA SER A 482 -5.88 -11.91 -5.31
C SER A 482 -7.22 -11.75 -4.57
N CYS A 483 -8.33 -11.60 -5.30
CA CYS A 483 -9.68 -11.55 -4.72
C CYS A 483 -10.31 -12.93 -4.48
N VAL A 484 -9.72 -14.03 -4.97
CA VAL A 484 -10.31 -15.39 -4.86
C VAL A 484 -10.58 -15.81 -3.41
N PRO A 485 -9.71 -15.57 -2.43
CA PRO A 485 -10.02 -15.90 -1.04
C PRO A 485 -11.26 -15.19 -0.49
N GLU A 486 -11.44 -13.93 -0.86
CA GLU A 486 -12.61 -13.13 -0.49
C GLU A 486 -13.88 -13.60 -1.20
N LEU A 487 -13.81 -13.86 -2.50
CA LEU A 487 -14.91 -14.43 -3.27
C LEU A 487 -15.39 -15.76 -2.67
N LYS A 488 -14.48 -16.63 -2.24
CA LYS A 488 -14.82 -17.87 -1.53
C LYS A 488 -15.60 -17.62 -0.24
N LYS A 489 -15.20 -16.62 0.55
CA LYS A 489 -15.92 -16.25 1.77
C LYS A 489 -17.34 -15.76 1.45
N ILE A 490 -17.50 -14.89 0.46
CA ILE A 490 -18.82 -14.38 0.03
C ILE A 490 -19.73 -15.52 -0.42
N VAL A 491 -19.23 -16.43 -1.26
CA VAL A 491 -19.97 -17.60 -1.74
C VAL A 491 -20.37 -18.52 -0.59
N LEU A 492 -19.45 -18.78 0.35
CA LEU A 492 -19.76 -19.63 1.52
C LEU A 492 -20.79 -19.00 2.46
N ALA A 493 -20.75 -17.69 2.65
CA ALA A 493 -21.73 -16.97 3.50
C ALA A 493 -23.15 -16.99 2.92
N ARG A 494 -23.29 -17.17 1.61
CA ARG A 494 -24.60 -17.27 0.92
C ARG A 494 -25.24 -18.64 1.02
N GLN A 495 -24.50 -19.68 1.37
CA GLN A 495 -25.11 -20.98 1.56
C GLN A 495 -26.02 -20.97 2.79
N PRO A 496 -27.26 -21.52 2.70
CA PRO A 496 -28.07 -21.68 3.88
C PRO A 496 -27.28 -22.51 4.88
N GLN A 497 -27.02 -21.91 6.06
CA GLN A 497 -26.40 -22.65 7.17
C GLN A 497 -27.21 -23.93 7.35
N ALA A 498 -26.62 -25.07 7.00
CA ALA A 498 -27.17 -26.34 7.38
C ALA A 498 -27.35 -26.28 8.89
N ARG A 499 -28.60 -26.17 9.36
CA ARG A 499 -28.92 -26.20 10.77
C ARG A 499 -28.26 -27.45 11.32
N ALA A 500 -27.26 -27.24 12.18
CA ALA A 500 -26.71 -28.33 12.98
C ALA A 500 -27.89 -28.95 13.74
N ALA A 501 -28.24 -30.15 13.34
CA ALA A 501 -29.20 -31.02 14.02
C ALA A 501 -28.51 -31.61 15.26
#